data_86ca1c22c47c1158d10282522b4a682d
#
_entry.id   86ca1c22c47c1158d10282522b4a682d
#
_cell.length_a   1.000
_cell.length_b   1.000
_cell.length_c   1.000
_cell.angle_alpha   90.00
_cell.angle_beta   90.00
_cell.angle_gamma   90.00
#
_symmetry.space_group_name_H-M   'P 1'
#
loop_
_entity.id
_entity.type
_entity.pdbx_description
1 polymer ?
#
loop_
_entity_poly.entity_id
_entity_poly.type
_entity_poly.pdbx_seq_one_letter_code
_entity_poly.pdbx_strand_id
1 'polypeptide(L)'
;KKTMAALTPLISKIVTSKSPYPICEFVLIEVRKGGDLMYLTCTDCNLSGTARVTLSQCSGEDFKVCVQARLLQDMLKSLPDGEVTLSVKDGTAFLRWNSGESRLSTAEPADFPNTYAITEPVIQGRMKRSSLATSLRTVIKAAAEESFGRPALASVLFDSLSGSLNLVASDSQQLICASFPSELPDGSFGRSLGRASDCGIHTIAFRVADGAFCSGAVGKLIQPQS
;
A
#
# COMPACT_ATOMS: atom_id res chain seq x y z
N LYS A 1 9.14 2.07 18.00
CA LYS A 1 9.82 2.62 16.78
C LYS A 1 9.52 1.80 15.52
N LYS A 2 9.69 0.45 15.50
CA LYS A 2 9.42 -0.37 14.30
C LYS A 2 7.98 -0.22 13.79
N THR A 3 6.99 -0.30 14.68
CA THR A 3 5.56 -0.13 14.33
C THR A 3 5.28 1.25 13.76
N MET A 4 5.89 2.30 14.34
CA MET A 4 5.76 3.67 13.82
C MET A 4 6.37 3.82 12.43
N ALA A 5 7.56 3.27 12.20
CA ALA A 5 8.20 3.31 10.89
C ALA A 5 7.36 2.60 9.81
N ALA A 6 6.66 1.54 10.18
CA ALA A 6 5.77 0.80 9.30
C ALA A 6 4.42 1.53 9.05
N LEU A 7 3.85 2.14 10.09
CA LEU A 7 2.53 2.77 10.05
C LEU A 7 2.54 4.16 9.38
N THR A 8 3.58 4.96 9.62
CA THR A 8 3.66 6.34 9.13
C THR A 8 3.46 6.47 7.60
N PRO A 9 4.14 5.68 6.75
CA PRO A 9 3.94 5.79 5.32
C PRO A 9 2.54 5.35 4.87
N LEU A 10 1.95 4.34 5.51
CA LEU A 10 0.57 3.91 5.21
C LEU A 10 -0.41 5.05 5.48
N ILE A 11 -0.35 5.64 6.67
CA ILE A 11 -1.25 6.72 7.06
C ILE A 11 -1.06 7.95 6.17
N SER A 12 0.19 8.35 5.93
CA SER A 12 0.48 9.57 5.17
C SER A 12 0.10 9.49 3.69
N LYS A 13 -0.03 8.30 3.12
CA LYS A 13 -0.26 8.09 1.69
C LYS A 13 -1.63 7.50 1.36
N ILE A 14 -2.26 6.80 2.30
CA ILE A 14 -3.48 6.05 2.04
C ILE A 14 -4.64 6.60 2.87
N VAL A 15 -4.41 6.88 4.17
CA VAL A 15 -5.48 7.34 5.05
C VAL A 15 -5.79 8.81 4.82
N THR A 16 -6.89 9.08 4.15
CA THR A 16 -7.40 10.44 3.95
C THR A 16 -8.30 10.85 5.12
N SER A 17 -8.24 12.13 5.54
CA SER A 17 -9.04 12.66 6.66
C SER A 17 -10.49 12.94 6.29
N LYS A 18 -10.90 12.68 5.05
CA LYS A 18 -12.24 12.91 4.51
C LYS A 18 -12.60 11.80 3.53
N SER A 19 -12.41 10.55 3.95
CA SER A 19 -12.88 9.44 3.13
C SER A 19 -14.41 9.44 3.08
N PRO A 20 -15.03 9.16 1.91
CA PRO A 20 -16.47 8.91 1.84
C PRO A 20 -16.86 7.65 2.63
N TYR A 21 -15.91 6.80 2.96
CA TYR A 21 -16.08 5.59 3.76
C TYR A 21 -15.34 5.74 5.09
N PRO A 22 -16.06 5.94 6.23
CA PRO A 22 -15.43 6.15 7.54
C PRO A 22 -14.47 5.04 7.95
N ILE A 23 -14.73 3.80 7.54
CA ILE A 23 -13.88 2.64 7.86
C ILE A 23 -12.46 2.77 7.25
N CYS A 24 -12.29 3.54 6.17
CA CYS A 24 -10.98 3.81 5.57
C CYS A 24 -10.09 4.75 6.40
N GLU A 25 -10.61 5.33 7.48
CA GLU A 25 -9.81 6.05 8.48
C GLU A 25 -9.15 5.11 9.49
N PHE A 26 -9.47 3.82 9.43
CA PHE A 26 -8.95 2.80 10.32
C PHE A 26 -7.79 2.04 9.69
N VAL A 27 -6.95 1.46 10.54
CA VAL A 27 -5.96 0.46 10.18
C VAL A 27 -6.45 -0.90 10.64
N LEU A 28 -6.48 -1.86 9.73
CA LEU A 28 -6.71 -3.25 10.08
C LEU A 28 -5.40 -3.85 10.59
N ILE A 29 -5.43 -4.36 11.80
CA ILE A 29 -4.32 -5.03 12.46
C ILE A 29 -4.64 -6.52 12.52
N GLU A 30 -3.77 -7.33 11.95
CA GLU A 30 -3.92 -8.78 11.93
C GLU A 30 -2.66 -9.47 12.43
N VAL A 31 -2.84 -10.46 13.28
CA VAL A 31 -1.80 -11.41 13.71
C VAL A 31 -2.34 -12.81 13.52
N ARG A 32 -1.60 -13.68 12.85
CA ARG A 32 -1.99 -15.07 12.63
C ARG A 32 -1.47 -15.98 13.73
N LYS A 33 -2.24 -16.98 14.07
CA LYS A 33 -1.91 -17.98 15.07
C LYS A 33 -0.52 -18.57 14.86
N GLY A 34 0.30 -18.57 15.92
CA GLY A 34 1.66 -19.07 15.87
C GLY A 34 2.63 -18.21 15.07
N GLY A 35 2.19 -17.03 14.57
CA GLY A 35 3.04 -16.11 13.84
C GLY A 35 3.68 -15.06 14.75
N ASP A 36 4.86 -14.63 14.38
CA ASP A 36 5.60 -13.51 14.98
C ASP A 36 5.43 -12.20 14.21
N LEU A 37 4.53 -12.18 13.22
CA LEU A 37 4.30 -11.05 12.32
C LEU A 37 2.92 -10.44 12.55
N MET A 38 2.91 -9.14 12.75
CA MET A 38 1.72 -8.29 12.72
C MET A 38 1.62 -7.61 11.35
N TYR A 39 0.45 -7.67 10.75
CA TYR A 39 0.12 -7.00 9.51
C TYR A 39 -0.71 -5.75 9.81
N LEU A 40 -0.32 -4.62 9.23
CA LEU A 40 -1.01 -3.34 9.33
C LEU A 40 -1.50 -2.97 7.93
N THR A 41 -2.80 -2.98 7.71
CA THR A 41 -3.39 -2.71 6.39
C THR A 41 -4.23 -1.44 6.44
N CYS A 42 -3.98 -0.52 5.51
CA CYS A 42 -4.81 0.65 5.26
C CYS A 42 -5.32 0.63 3.83
N THR A 43 -6.48 1.20 3.58
CA THR A 43 -7.06 1.34 2.25
C THR A 43 -7.90 2.61 2.15
N ASP A 44 -7.98 3.18 0.95
CA ASP A 44 -8.95 4.23 0.57
C ASP A 44 -9.96 3.73 -0.47
N CYS A 45 -10.06 2.39 -0.63
CA CYS A 45 -10.81 1.65 -1.64
C CYS A 45 -10.22 1.67 -3.06
N ASN A 46 -9.29 2.58 -3.35
CA ASN A 46 -8.57 2.61 -4.64
C ASN A 46 -7.13 2.11 -4.46
N LEU A 47 -6.52 2.49 -3.36
CA LEU A 47 -5.16 2.12 -2.99
C LEU A 47 -5.19 1.37 -1.66
N SER A 48 -4.47 0.25 -1.60
CA SER A 48 -4.27 -0.50 -0.36
C SER A 48 -2.78 -0.67 -0.09
N GLY A 49 -2.42 -0.67 1.17
CA GLY A 49 -1.07 -0.94 1.59
C GLY A 49 -1.04 -1.76 2.86
N THR A 50 -0.14 -2.75 2.91
CA THR A 50 0.09 -3.58 4.08
C THR A 50 1.55 -3.52 4.49
N ALA A 51 1.80 -3.16 5.72
CA ALA A 51 3.11 -3.25 6.35
C ALA A 51 3.19 -4.44 7.29
N ARG A 52 4.40 -4.99 7.48
CA ARG A 52 4.67 -6.08 8.40
C ARG A 52 5.57 -5.60 9.52
N VAL A 53 5.25 -6.01 10.73
CA VAL A 53 6.05 -5.72 11.93
C VAL A 53 6.29 -7.02 12.67
N THR A 54 7.56 -7.33 12.97
CA THR A 54 7.90 -8.47 13.80
C THR A 54 7.55 -8.15 15.26
N LEU A 55 6.82 -9.05 15.88
CA LEU A 55 6.43 -8.98 17.30
C LEU A 55 7.53 -9.60 18.18
N SER A 56 7.70 -9.06 19.39
CA SER A 56 8.55 -9.67 20.41
C SER A 56 7.87 -10.86 21.05
N GLN A 57 6.56 -10.79 21.22
CA GLN A 57 5.72 -11.85 21.80
C GLN A 57 4.32 -11.81 21.16
N CYS A 58 3.71 -12.97 21.05
CA CYS A 58 2.33 -13.14 20.61
C CYS A 58 1.62 -14.14 21.51
N SER A 59 0.32 -13.92 21.77
CA SER A 59 -0.52 -14.83 22.59
C SER A 59 -0.79 -16.18 21.93
N GLY A 60 -0.39 -16.35 20.69
CA GLY A 60 -0.59 -17.61 19.96
C GLY A 60 -1.96 -17.79 19.32
N GLU A 61 -2.88 -16.86 19.46
CA GLU A 61 -4.20 -16.88 18.84
C GLU A 61 -4.30 -15.94 17.64
N ASP A 62 -5.25 -16.22 16.74
CA ASP A 62 -5.60 -15.30 15.67
C ASP A 62 -6.18 -14.01 16.25
N PHE A 63 -5.69 -12.91 15.76
CA PHE A 63 -6.05 -11.59 16.25
C PHE A 63 -6.37 -10.67 15.08
N LYS A 64 -7.54 -10.03 15.16
CA LYS A 64 -8.01 -9.09 14.14
C LYS A 64 -8.73 -7.92 14.80
N VAL A 65 -8.33 -6.71 14.47
CA VAL A 65 -8.99 -5.51 14.99
C VAL A 65 -8.78 -4.32 14.03
N CYS A 66 -9.80 -3.49 13.87
CA CYS A 66 -9.70 -2.19 13.22
C CYS A 66 -9.56 -1.10 14.28
N VAL A 67 -8.51 -0.29 14.18
CA VAL A 67 -8.23 0.83 15.09
C VAL A 67 -8.09 2.11 14.29
N GLN A 68 -8.57 3.23 14.81
CA GLN A 68 -8.43 4.52 14.14
C GLN A 68 -6.95 4.85 13.91
N ALA A 69 -6.55 4.95 12.63
CA ALA A 69 -5.15 4.96 12.23
C ALA A 69 -4.37 6.16 12.76
N ARG A 70 -4.96 7.37 12.68
CA ARG A 70 -4.31 8.60 13.16
C ARG A 70 -4.17 8.62 14.66
N LEU A 71 -5.22 8.20 15.40
CA LEU A 71 -5.18 8.10 16.85
C LEU A 71 -4.08 7.14 17.31
N LEU A 72 -4.00 5.95 16.71
CA LEU A 72 -2.94 5.00 17.00
C LEU A 72 -1.55 5.59 16.71
N GLN A 73 -1.40 6.29 15.58
CA GLN A 73 -0.13 6.93 15.23
C GLN A 73 0.28 8.00 16.25
N ASP A 74 -0.64 8.88 16.64
CA ASP A 74 -0.33 9.98 17.55
C ASP A 74 -0.03 9.46 18.95
N MET A 75 -0.74 8.43 19.41
CA MET A 75 -0.41 7.75 20.65
C MET A 75 0.99 7.13 20.60
N LEU A 76 1.30 6.34 19.58
CA LEU A 76 2.62 5.73 19.44
C LEU A 76 3.77 6.76 19.33
N LYS A 77 3.51 7.97 18.81
CA LYS A 77 4.47 9.08 18.81
C LYS A 77 4.73 9.63 20.20
N SER A 78 3.70 9.69 21.05
CA SER A 78 3.77 10.27 22.39
C SER A 78 4.37 9.29 23.43
N LEU A 79 4.41 8.00 23.11
CA LEU A 79 4.93 7.00 24.04
C LEU A 79 6.46 7.03 24.11
N PRO A 80 7.03 6.82 25.31
CA PRO A 80 8.47 6.62 25.46
C PRO A 80 8.93 5.38 24.70
N ASP A 81 10.24 5.31 24.41
CA ASP A 81 10.84 4.10 23.84
C ASP A 81 10.67 2.91 24.78
N GLY A 82 10.13 1.83 24.28
CA GLY A 82 9.88 0.62 25.05
C GLY A 82 8.98 -0.36 24.34
N GLU A 83 8.62 -1.41 25.06
CA GLU A 83 7.63 -2.37 24.61
C GLU A 83 6.21 -1.82 24.82
N VAL A 84 5.37 -2.11 23.85
CA VAL A 84 3.96 -1.74 23.87
C VAL A 84 3.15 -2.99 23.54
N THR A 85 2.18 -3.29 24.38
CA THR A 85 1.28 -4.44 24.21
C THR A 85 -0.06 -3.95 23.66
N LEU A 86 -0.50 -4.54 22.55
CA LEU A 86 -1.85 -4.36 22.05
C LEU A 86 -2.68 -5.59 22.42
N SER A 87 -3.82 -5.38 23.03
CA SER A 87 -4.77 -6.45 23.38
C SER A 87 -6.19 -6.02 22.99
N VAL A 88 -7.05 -7.00 22.70
CA VAL A 88 -8.47 -6.77 22.46
C VAL A 88 -9.26 -7.57 23.46
N LYS A 89 -10.22 -6.90 24.09
CA LYS A 89 -11.18 -7.52 24.99
C LYS A 89 -12.57 -6.93 24.73
N ASP A 90 -13.54 -7.80 24.52
CA ASP A 90 -14.94 -7.43 24.27
C ASP A 90 -15.08 -6.35 23.16
N GLY A 91 -14.38 -6.57 22.02
CA GLY A 91 -14.38 -5.64 20.89
C GLY A 91 -13.66 -4.31 21.12
N THR A 92 -13.02 -4.13 22.27
CA THR A 92 -12.26 -2.91 22.60
C THR A 92 -10.78 -3.18 22.56
N ALA A 93 -10.01 -2.32 21.89
CA ALA A 93 -8.55 -2.40 21.86
C ALA A 93 -7.93 -1.60 23.02
N PHE A 94 -6.95 -2.19 23.65
CA PHE A 94 -6.17 -1.57 24.73
C PHE A 94 -4.69 -1.57 24.33
N LEU A 95 -4.09 -0.41 24.46
CA LEU A 95 -2.66 -0.19 24.26
C LEU A 95 -2.01 0.03 25.62
N ARG A 96 -1.13 -0.91 26.04
CA ARG A 96 -0.43 -0.87 27.33
C ARG A 96 1.05 -0.64 27.13
N TRP A 97 1.64 0.13 28.03
CA TRP A 97 3.06 0.38 28.15
C TRP A 97 3.47 0.45 29.63
N ASN A 98 4.77 0.56 29.92
CA ASN A 98 5.29 0.47 31.29
C ASN A 98 4.56 1.35 32.34
N SER A 99 4.10 2.54 31.97
CA SER A 99 3.53 3.52 32.89
C SER A 99 2.05 3.78 32.68
N GLY A 100 1.38 3.05 31.77
CA GLY A 100 -0.04 3.32 31.55
C GLY A 100 -0.72 2.40 30.55
N GLU A 101 -1.99 2.66 30.41
CA GLU A 101 -2.87 1.99 29.46
C GLU A 101 -3.78 3.00 28.81
N SER A 102 -4.09 2.81 27.55
CA SER A 102 -5.09 3.60 26.86
C SER A 102 -6.05 2.70 26.08
N ARG A 103 -7.28 3.16 26.02
CA ARG A 103 -8.34 2.53 25.24
C ARG A 103 -8.40 3.18 23.85
N LEU A 104 -8.48 2.35 22.83
CA LEU A 104 -8.60 2.78 21.43
C LEU A 104 -9.99 2.48 20.90
N SER A 105 -10.54 3.43 20.14
CA SER A 105 -11.77 3.20 19.37
C SER A 105 -11.53 2.16 18.31
N THR A 106 -12.43 1.19 18.23
CA THR A 106 -12.40 0.09 17.26
C THR A 106 -13.58 0.15 16.32
N ALA A 107 -13.43 -0.46 15.16
CA ALA A 107 -14.51 -0.78 14.24
C ALA A 107 -14.52 -2.29 13.98
N GLU A 108 -15.64 -2.78 13.47
CA GLU A 108 -15.77 -4.19 13.15
C GLU A 108 -14.84 -4.59 12.00
N PRO A 109 -13.97 -5.57 12.16
CA PRO A 109 -13.05 -6.00 11.09
C PRO A 109 -13.76 -6.52 9.83
N ALA A 110 -15.00 -7.00 9.97
CA ALA A 110 -15.81 -7.46 8.84
C ALA A 110 -16.23 -6.31 7.90
N ASP A 111 -16.33 -5.09 8.42
CA ASP A 111 -16.67 -3.91 7.63
C ASP A 111 -15.46 -3.34 6.87
N PHE A 112 -14.26 -3.80 7.19
CA PHE A 112 -13.05 -3.34 6.51
C PHE A 112 -13.05 -3.83 5.06
N PRO A 113 -12.85 -2.94 4.06
CA PRO A 113 -12.88 -3.32 2.66
C PRO A 113 -11.90 -4.43 2.34
N ASN A 114 -12.34 -5.42 1.58
CA ASN A 114 -11.47 -6.48 1.11
C ASN A 114 -10.35 -5.85 0.26
N THR A 115 -9.12 -6.00 0.72
CA THR A 115 -7.96 -5.64 -0.07
C THR A 115 -7.74 -6.71 -1.13
N TYR A 116 -7.67 -6.30 -2.39
CA TYR A 116 -7.44 -7.23 -3.49
C TYR A 116 -6.09 -7.93 -3.34
N ALA A 117 -6.12 -9.21 -3.02
CA ALA A 117 -4.93 -10.04 -3.11
C ALA A 117 -4.78 -10.52 -4.55
N ILE A 118 -3.62 -10.30 -5.16
CA ILE A 118 -3.30 -10.94 -6.43
C ILE A 118 -3.00 -12.40 -6.12
N THR A 119 -3.94 -13.28 -6.43
CA THR A 119 -3.80 -14.73 -6.24
C THR A 119 -3.04 -15.36 -7.40
N GLU A 120 -3.27 -14.89 -8.61
CA GLU A 120 -2.63 -15.38 -9.83
C GLU A 120 -2.06 -14.19 -10.63
N PRO A 121 -0.79 -13.82 -10.40
CA PRO A 121 -0.17 -12.75 -11.16
C PRO A 121 0.06 -13.21 -12.61
N VAL A 122 -0.45 -12.47 -13.58
CA VAL A 122 -0.21 -12.72 -15.00
C VAL A 122 1.27 -12.50 -15.36
N ILE A 123 1.89 -11.54 -14.68
CA ILE A 123 3.29 -11.19 -14.87
C ILE A 123 3.91 -10.93 -13.52
N GLN A 124 5.09 -11.49 -13.30
CA GLN A 124 5.88 -11.22 -12.11
C GLN A 124 7.36 -11.17 -12.44
N GLY A 125 8.10 -10.36 -11.71
CA GLY A 125 9.53 -10.22 -11.87
C GLY A 125 10.15 -9.44 -10.73
N ARG A 126 11.46 -9.27 -10.77
CA ARG A 126 12.23 -8.57 -9.73
C ARG A 126 12.94 -7.36 -10.31
N MET A 127 13.07 -6.33 -9.49
CA MET A 127 13.82 -5.13 -9.82
C MET A 127 14.33 -4.44 -8.56
N LYS A 128 15.33 -3.58 -8.70
CA LYS A 128 15.81 -2.78 -7.56
C LYS A 128 14.80 -1.72 -7.19
N ARG A 129 14.35 -1.71 -5.92
CA ARG A 129 13.42 -0.72 -5.38
C ARG A 129 13.88 0.72 -5.58
N SER A 130 15.17 0.99 -5.37
CA SER A 130 15.74 2.33 -5.56
C SER A 130 15.63 2.80 -7.01
N SER A 131 15.89 1.94 -7.98
CA SER A 131 15.77 2.25 -9.40
C SER A 131 14.33 2.59 -9.76
N LEU A 132 13.37 1.74 -9.38
CA LEU A 132 11.94 1.98 -9.59
C LEU A 132 11.50 3.31 -8.95
N ALA A 133 11.84 3.54 -7.68
CA ALA A 133 11.43 4.75 -6.97
C ALA A 133 12.01 6.02 -7.57
N THR A 134 13.28 6.00 -7.98
CA THR A 134 13.93 7.16 -8.61
C THR A 134 13.34 7.43 -9.98
N SER A 135 13.17 6.40 -10.81
CA SER A 135 12.58 6.53 -12.13
C SER A 135 11.14 7.02 -12.09
N LEU A 136 10.31 6.49 -11.20
CA LEU A 136 8.93 6.96 -11.00
C LEU A 136 8.88 8.45 -10.59
N ARG A 137 9.72 8.87 -9.63
CA ARG A 137 9.77 10.29 -9.21
C ARG A 137 10.17 11.22 -10.35
N THR A 138 10.99 10.74 -11.27
CA THR A 138 11.41 11.53 -12.43
C THR A 138 10.30 11.60 -13.47
N VAL A 139 9.76 10.45 -13.83
CA VAL A 139 8.80 10.32 -14.94
C VAL A 139 7.45 10.96 -14.60
N ILE A 140 6.98 10.86 -13.37
CA ILE A 140 5.68 11.40 -12.94
C ILE A 140 5.58 12.92 -13.12
N LYS A 141 6.71 13.62 -13.21
CA LYS A 141 6.74 15.08 -13.45
C LYS A 141 6.25 15.46 -14.85
N ALA A 142 6.28 14.52 -15.79
CA ALA A 142 5.77 14.71 -17.14
C ALA A 142 4.34 14.17 -17.32
N ALA A 143 3.72 13.60 -16.29
CA ALA A 143 2.32 13.19 -16.37
C ALA A 143 1.41 14.43 -16.27
N ALA A 144 0.35 14.45 -17.07
CA ALA A 144 -0.65 15.51 -17.02
C ALA A 144 -1.46 15.45 -15.70
N GLU A 145 -2.04 16.56 -15.30
CA GLU A 145 -3.02 16.59 -14.21
C GLU A 145 -4.31 15.83 -14.62
N GLU A 146 -4.96 15.24 -13.64
CA GLU A 146 -6.16 14.42 -13.86
C GLU A 146 -7.33 15.18 -14.52
N SER A 147 -7.39 16.48 -14.30
CA SER A 147 -8.41 17.37 -14.88
C SER A 147 -8.35 17.50 -16.41
N PHE A 148 -7.30 17.00 -17.04
CA PHE A 148 -7.04 17.17 -18.47
C PHE A 148 -7.96 16.35 -19.39
N GLY A 149 -8.83 15.51 -18.85
CA GLY A 149 -9.81 14.73 -19.62
C GLY A 149 -9.21 13.62 -20.50
N ARG A 150 -7.91 13.37 -20.40
CA ARG A 150 -7.19 12.30 -21.10
C ARG A 150 -6.47 11.40 -20.08
N PRO A 151 -7.11 10.32 -19.59
CA PRO A 151 -6.54 9.47 -18.54
C PRO A 151 -5.18 8.87 -18.87
N ALA A 152 -4.91 8.61 -20.15
CA ALA A 152 -3.62 8.07 -20.57
C ALA A 152 -2.46 9.04 -20.33
N LEU A 153 -2.69 10.35 -20.42
CA LEU A 153 -1.66 11.36 -20.16
C LEU A 153 -1.44 11.60 -18.66
N ALA A 154 -2.44 11.33 -17.83
CA ALA A 154 -2.34 11.36 -16.37
C ALA A 154 -1.73 10.07 -15.79
N SER A 155 -1.09 9.24 -16.61
CA SER A 155 -0.63 7.90 -16.27
C SER A 155 0.84 7.71 -16.61
N VAL A 156 1.45 6.70 -15.99
CA VAL A 156 2.81 6.24 -16.32
C VAL A 156 2.70 4.91 -17.07
N LEU A 157 3.29 4.84 -18.25
CA LEU A 157 3.45 3.61 -19.01
C LEU A 157 4.58 2.78 -18.40
N PHE A 158 4.32 1.49 -18.22
CA PHE A 158 5.31 0.48 -17.87
C PHE A 158 5.51 -0.43 -19.09
N ASP A 159 6.69 -0.43 -19.65
CA ASP A 159 7.04 -1.20 -20.82
C ASP A 159 8.31 -2.01 -20.56
N SER A 160 8.19 -3.34 -20.57
CA SER A 160 9.33 -4.24 -20.36
C SER A 160 9.86 -4.71 -21.71
N LEU A 161 11.13 -4.45 -21.96
CA LEU A 161 11.79 -4.84 -23.20
C LEU A 161 13.26 -5.20 -22.93
N SER A 162 13.67 -6.36 -23.41
CA SER A 162 15.07 -6.81 -23.42
C SER A 162 15.75 -6.71 -22.03
N GLY A 163 15.08 -7.19 -20.99
CA GLY A 163 15.61 -7.18 -19.62
C GLY A 163 15.63 -5.80 -18.95
N SER A 164 14.93 -4.83 -19.50
CA SER A 164 14.80 -3.49 -18.95
C SER A 164 13.33 -3.10 -18.81
N LEU A 165 13.03 -2.38 -17.74
CA LEU A 165 11.73 -1.74 -17.57
C LEU A 165 11.84 -0.26 -17.93
N ASN A 166 11.04 0.14 -18.90
CA ASN A 166 10.91 1.52 -19.33
C ASN A 166 9.67 2.12 -18.67
N LEU A 167 9.83 3.25 -18.01
CA LEU A 167 8.75 4.06 -17.49
C LEU A 167 8.63 5.31 -18.35
N VAL A 168 7.44 5.58 -18.86
CA VAL A 168 7.20 6.73 -19.74
C VAL A 168 5.96 7.49 -19.27
N ALA A 169 6.06 8.82 -19.21
CA ALA A 169 4.90 9.70 -19.05
C ALA A 169 5.01 10.91 -19.96
N SER A 170 3.86 11.46 -20.34
CA SER A 170 3.76 12.64 -21.20
C SER A 170 2.48 13.41 -20.87
N ASP A 171 2.57 14.74 -20.92
CA ASP A 171 1.42 15.65 -20.87
C ASP A 171 1.01 16.18 -22.26
N SER A 172 1.51 15.58 -23.32
CA SER A 172 1.42 15.99 -24.74
C SER A 172 2.35 17.13 -25.18
N GLN A 173 3.01 17.82 -24.27
CA GLN A 173 4.01 18.85 -24.60
C GLN A 173 5.44 18.37 -24.27
N GLN A 174 5.58 17.59 -23.23
CA GLN A 174 6.84 16.98 -22.81
C GLN A 174 6.67 15.48 -22.64
N LEU A 175 7.76 14.75 -22.76
CA LEU A 175 7.83 13.32 -22.53
C LEU A 175 9.08 13.01 -21.74
N ILE A 176 8.95 12.24 -20.67
CA ILE A 176 10.08 11.72 -19.91
C ILE A 176 10.05 10.21 -19.97
N CYS A 177 11.18 9.62 -20.31
CA CYS A 177 11.41 8.17 -20.27
C CYS A 177 12.56 7.88 -19.31
N ALA A 178 12.38 6.86 -18.48
CA ALA A 178 13.43 6.35 -17.60
C ALA A 178 13.49 4.82 -17.73
N SER A 179 14.68 4.30 -17.99
CA SER A 179 14.92 2.87 -18.18
C SER A 179 15.85 2.34 -17.10
N PHE A 180 15.58 1.12 -16.61
CA PHE A 180 16.45 0.43 -15.65
C PHE A 180 16.30 -1.09 -15.78
N PRO A 181 17.35 -1.87 -15.39
CA PRO A 181 17.32 -3.32 -15.46
C PRO A 181 16.19 -3.93 -14.62
N SER A 182 15.50 -4.92 -15.19
CA SER A 182 14.45 -5.69 -14.54
C SER A 182 14.47 -7.14 -15.00
N GLU A 183 13.96 -8.04 -14.16
CA GLU A 183 13.78 -9.47 -14.49
C GLU A 183 12.33 -9.74 -14.96
N LEU A 184 11.71 -8.79 -15.61
CA LEU A 184 10.37 -8.91 -16.14
C LEU A 184 10.41 -9.48 -17.56
N PRO A 185 9.45 -10.32 -17.95
CA PRO A 185 9.38 -10.83 -19.32
C PRO A 185 9.07 -9.70 -20.32
N ASP A 186 9.60 -9.84 -21.53
CA ASP A 186 9.43 -8.86 -22.59
C ASP A 186 7.97 -8.72 -23.04
N GLY A 187 7.59 -7.51 -23.41
CA GLY A 187 6.37 -7.20 -24.14
C GLY A 187 5.05 -7.36 -23.39
N SER A 188 5.09 -7.64 -22.10
CA SER A 188 3.93 -8.14 -21.36
C SER A 188 3.20 -7.12 -20.50
N PHE A 189 3.71 -5.93 -20.32
CA PHE A 189 3.02 -4.91 -19.55
C PHE A 189 2.11 -4.09 -20.43
N GLY A 190 0.83 -4.11 -20.05
CA GLY A 190 -0.14 -3.26 -20.69
C GLY A 190 0.32 -1.80 -20.73
N ARG A 191 0.04 -1.19 -21.82
CA ARG A 191 0.47 0.15 -22.20
C ARG A 191 -0.32 1.24 -21.51
N SER A 192 -0.50 1.26 -20.26
CA SER A 192 -0.75 2.43 -19.42
C SER A 192 -1.35 2.10 -18.06
N LEU A 193 -0.87 2.75 -17.04
CA LEU A 193 -1.55 2.90 -15.76
C LEU A 193 -2.57 4.03 -15.92
N GLY A 194 -3.73 3.72 -16.47
CA GLY A 194 -4.84 4.65 -16.49
C GLY A 194 -5.68 4.55 -15.23
N ARG A 195 -6.25 5.65 -14.77
CA ARG A 195 -7.28 5.63 -13.75
C ARG A 195 -8.48 4.80 -14.18
N ALA A 196 -9.02 4.16 -13.22
CA ALA A 196 -10.00 3.10 -13.24
C ALA A 196 -11.43 3.52 -13.57
N SER A 197 -11.77 4.10 -14.72
CA SER A 197 -13.19 4.23 -15.06
C SER A 197 -13.72 3.25 -16.11
N ASP A 198 -12.93 2.82 -17.10
CA ASP A 198 -13.58 2.25 -18.28
C ASP A 198 -13.06 0.92 -18.85
N CYS A 199 -12.07 0.27 -18.28
CA CYS A 199 -11.57 -1.01 -18.79
C CYS A 199 -11.13 -1.96 -17.68
N GLY A 200 -11.17 -3.27 -17.93
CA GLY A 200 -10.94 -4.37 -16.98
C GLY A 200 -9.91 -4.12 -15.85
N ILE A 201 -10.25 -4.50 -14.64
CA ILE A 201 -9.46 -4.25 -13.44
C ILE A 201 -8.18 -5.07 -13.50
N HIS A 202 -7.04 -4.41 -13.60
CA HIS A 202 -5.74 -5.02 -13.38
C HIS A 202 -5.10 -4.38 -12.14
N THR A 203 -4.69 -5.20 -11.20
CA THR A 203 -4.03 -4.76 -9.97
C THR A 203 -2.52 -4.91 -10.14
N ILE A 204 -1.79 -3.84 -9.92
CA ILE A 204 -0.33 -3.90 -9.81
C ILE A 204 0.01 -3.94 -8.32
N ALA A 205 0.64 -5.02 -7.88
CA ALA A 205 1.17 -5.13 -6.54
C ALA A 205 2.69 -5.10 -6.58
N PHE A 206 3.27 -4.24 -5.76
CA PHE A 206 4.70 -4.20 -5.51
C PHE A 206 4.98 -4.87 -4.17
N ARG A 207 5.78 -5.93 -4.17
CA ARG A 207 6.28 -6.57 -2.95
C ARG A 207 7.74 -6.24 -2.76
N VAL A 208 8.10 -5.70 -1.61
CA VAL A 208 9.49 -5.45 -1.23
C VAL A 208 10.00 -6.64 -0.45
N ALA A 209 11.12 -7.23 -0.90
CA ALA A 209 11.66 -8.47 -0.34
C ALA A 209 12.08 -8.35 1.14
N ASP A 210 12.57 -7.18 1.55
CA ASP A 210 13.11 -6.97 2.90
C ASP A 210 12.10 -6.30 3.85
N GLY A 211 10.93 -6.88 3.93
CA GLY A 211 10.10 -6.85 5.14
C GLY A 211 9.33 -5.58 5.47
N ALA A 212 9.31 -4.52 4.68
CA ALA A 212 8.71 -3.27 5.15
C ALA A 212 7.58 -2.67 4.32
N PHE A 213 7.37 -3.04 3.08
CA PHE A 213 6.33 -2.37 2.30
C PHE A 213 5.74 -3.24 1.20
N CYS A 214 4.45 -3.56 1.34
CA CYS A 214 3.61 -3.87 0.19
C CYS A 214 2.73 -2.64 -0.07
N SER A 215 3.04 -1.82 -1.06
CA SER A 215 2.06 -0.89 -1.59
C SER A 215 1.38 -1.57 -2.77
N GLY A 216 0.09 -1.86 -2.64
CA GLY A 216 -0.73 -2.22 -3.77
C GLY A 216 -1.31 -0.95 -4.36
N ALA A 217 -1.00 -0.65 -5.59
CA ALA A 217 -1.74 0.33 -6.35
C ALA A 217 -2.77 -0.42 -7.19
N VAL A 218 -4.04 -0.12 -7.01
CA VAL A 218 -5.09 -0.60 -7.91
C VAL A 218 -5.08 0.33 -9.11
N GLY A 219 -4.43 -0.11 -10.18
CA GLY A 219 -4.50 0.55 -11.48
C GLY A 219 -5.19 -0.39 -12.47
N LYS A 220 -6.04 0.15 -13.34
CA LYS A 220 -6.52 -0.59 -14.50
C LYS A 220 -5.42 -0.60 -15.56
N LEU A 221 -4.96 -1.78 -15.94
CA LEU A 221 -4.19 -1.97 -17.16
C LEU A 221 -5.18 -2.05 -18.34
N ILE A 222 -5.07 -1.13 -19.28
CA ILE A 222 -5.83 -1.21 -20.53
C ILE A 222 -5.10 -2.17 -21.45
N GLN A 223 -5.69 -3.33 -21.72
CA GLN A 223 -5.23 -4.14 -22.85
C GLN A 223 -5.67 -3.46 -24.14
N PRO A 224 -4.81 -3.39 -25.19
CA PRO A 224 -5.27 -2.98 -26.49
C PRO A 224 -6.27 -4.02 -26.98
N GLN A 225 -7.46 -3.58 -27.38
CA GLN A 225 -8.34 -4.42 -28.18
C GLN A 225 -7.64 -4.68 -29.51
N SER A 226 -7.49 -5.96 -29.85
CA SER A 226 -7.04 -6.45 -31.13
C SER A 226 -8.00 -6.06 -32.27
#